data_b2b9ea6b38db38a906897d86e7f51293
#
_entry.id   b2b9ea6b38db38a906897d86e7f51293
#
_cell.length_a   1.000
_cell.length_b   1.000
_cell.length_c   1.000
_cell.angle_alpha   90.00
_cell.angle_beta   90.00
_cell.angle_gamma   90.00
#
_symmetry.space_group_name_H-M   'P 1'
#
loop_
_entity.id
_entity.type
_entity.pdbx_description
1 polymer ?
#
loop_
_entity_poly.entity_id
_entity_poly.type
_entity_poly.pdbx_seq_one_letter_code
_entity_poly.pdbx_strand_id
1 'polypeptide(L)'
;LGLTLLLPALGFGQSLLAAHPRFPAIRAAILLTVLVFVGFWGQGQLSIVTPLAVIAALRDGGSLAFLVYDPFSLMVWAAAGVGFLLWGRGLFCGWLCPFGALQDLADRLARRLKLPQLEPSPVWDRRLKRVKYLVLAALVAGALVRPADIHTFAEVEPFKTAITTYFLRDWPYALYALGWVGLSMVTFKGFCRYVCPLGALMAIGGMLRLRRWIPRRDACGSPCQLCRVRCRYGAIEKTGTIGYDECFQCLDCVTIHDDPRQCVPLILAARRQERKAA
;
A
#
# COMPACT_ATOMS: atom_id res chain seq x y z
N LEU A 1 13.94 -4.51 17.75
CA LEU A 1 13.92 -3.15 18.32
C LEU A 1 13.62 -2.09 17.26
N GLY A 2 14.28 -2.11 16.07
CA GLY A 2 14.05 -1.11 15.03
C GLY A 2 12.61 -1.10 14.49
N LEU A 3 12.02 -2.28 14.24
CA LEU A 3 10.67 -2.41 13.71
C LEU A 3 9.59 -1.98 14.73
N THR A 4 9.81 -2.28 16.01
CA THR A 4 8.89 -1.92 17.10
C THR A 4 8.85 -0.41 17.37
N LEU A 5 9.93 0.32 17.04
CA LEU A 5 9.97 1.78 17.10
C LEU A 5 9.47 2.43 15.81
N LEU A 6 9.75 1.81 14.66
CA LEU A 6 9.36 2.35 13.35
C LEU A 6 7.84 2.38 13.17
N LEU A 7 7.11 1.41 13.69
CA LEU A 7 5.65 1.32 13.56
C LEU A 7 4.89 2.43 14.27
N PRO A 8 5.10 2.68 15.58
CA PRO A 8 4.46 3.81 16.24
C PRO A 8 4.90 5.14 15.63
N ALA A 9 6.19 5.27 15.27
CA ALA A 9 6.70 6.47 14.62
C ALA A 9 6.03 6.72 13.27
N LEU A 10 5.84 5.69 12.46
CA LEU A 10 5.10 5.80 11.21
C LEU A 10 3.59 6.01 11.45
N GLY A 11 2.99 5.31 12.40
CA GLY A 11 1.56 5.41 12.67
C GLY A 11 1.13 6.78 13.21
N PHE A 12 1.85 7.31 14.19
CA PHE A 12 1.53 8.58 14.85
C PHE A 12 2.28 9.78 14.24
N GLY A 13 3.48 9.55 13.67
CA GLY A 13 4.30 10.58 13.06
C GLY A 13 3.95 10.95 11.63
N GLN A 14 2.99 10.26 10.99
CA GLN A 14 2.66 10.49 9.58
C GLN A 14 2.24 11.94 9.29
N SER A 15 1.46 12.56 10.16
CA SER A 15 1.03 13.95 10.02
C SER A 15 2.22 14.93 10.14
N LEU A 16 3.13 14.67 11.08
CA LEU A 16 4.34 15.47 11.27
C LEU A 16 5.27 15.33 10.06
N LEU A 17 5.44 14.10 9.54
CA LEU A 17 6.21 13.84 8.34
C LEU A 17 5.64 14.56 7.12
N ALA A 18 4.31 14.55 6.96
CA ALA A 18 3.64 15.21 5.83
C ALA A 18 3.80 16.73 5.83
N ALA A 19 3.94 17.35 7.00
CA ALA A 19 4.15 18.80 7.13
C ALA A 19 5.59 19.24 6.76
N HIS A 20 6.54 18.30 6.66
CA HIS A 20 7.93 18.65 6.40
C HIS A 20 8.17 18.99 4.91
N PRO A 21 8.86 20.12 4.58
CA PRO A 21 9.06 20.57 3.20
C PRO A 21 9.82 19.56 2.30
N ARG A 22 10.67 18.71 2.90
CA ARG A 22 11.41 17.65 2.22
C ARG A 22 10.69 16.28 2.28
N PHE A 23 9.40 16.26 2.57
CA PHE A 23 8.62 15.02 2.71
C PHE A 23 8.83 13.99 1.58
N PRO A 24 8.84 14.37 0.28
CA PRO A 24 9.06 13.39 -0.80
C PRO A 24 10.41 12.67 -0.73
N ALA A 25 11.46 13.36 -0.27
CA ALA A 25 12.79 12.77 -0.10
C ALA A 25 12.85 11.88 1.15
N ILE A 26 12.27 12.33 2.26
CA ILE A 26 12.17 11.54 3.51
C ILE A 26 11.39 10.26 3.23
N ARG A 27 10.27 10.32 2.53
CA ARG A 27 9.49 9.14 2.17
C ARG A 27 10.29 8.20 1.28
N ALA A 28 11.05 8.71 0.31
CA ALA A 28 11.91 7.87 -0.52
C ALA A 28 12.99 7.16 0.30
N ALA A 29 13.62 7.86 1.26
CA ALA A 29 14.60 7.28 2.17
C ALA A 29 13.99 6.18 3.05
N ILE A 30 12.81 6.40 3.63
CA ILE A 30 12.09 5.39 4.41
C ILE A 30 11.78 4.15 3.54
N LEU A 31 11.28 4.34 2.33
CA LEU A 31 10.96 3.22 1.42
C LEU A 31 12.22 2.44 1.03
N LEU A 32 13.34 3.12 0.79
CA LEU A 32 14.62 2.46 0.53
C LEU A 32 15.10 1.67 1.74
N THR A 33 15.01 2.25 2.94
CA THR A 33 15.33 1.57 4.20
C THR A 33 14.46 0.32 4.40
N VAL A 34 13.16 0.42 4.15
CA VAL A 34 12.24 -0.72 4.23
C VAL A 34 12.60 -1.79 3.21
N LEU A 35 12.89 -1.42 1.96
CA LEU A 35 13.30 -2.37 0.93
C LEU A 35 14.57 -3.15 1.33
N VAL A 36 15.58 -2.44 1.85
CA VAL A 36 16.86 -3.04 2.21
C VAL A 36 16.77 -3.83 3.52
N PHE A 37 16.30 -3.21 4.61
CA PHE A 37 16.34 -3.82 5.94
C PHE A 37 15.18 -4.77 6.22
N VAL A 38 13.94 -4.39 5.83
CA VAL A 38 12.79 -5.27 6.04
C VAL A 38 12.70 -6.32 4.93
N GLY A 39 12.95 -5.91 3.67
CA GLY A 39 12.90 -6.80 2.52
C GLY A 39 14.10 -7.72 2.42
N PHE A 40 15.22 -7.17 1.99
CA PHE A 40 16.38 -7.98 1.62
C PHE A 40 17.12 -8.59 2.82
N TRP A 41 17.33 -7.83 3.87
CA TRP A 41 18.06 -8.35 5.04
C TRP A 41 17.17 -9.16 5.98
N GLY A 42 16.01 -8.63 6.35
CA GLY A 42 15.11 -9.25 7.33
C GLY A 42 14.13 -10.27 6.72
N GLN A 43 14.05 -10.39 5.38
CA GLN A 43 13.11 -11.26 4.66
C GLN A 43 11.65 -11.12 5.14
N GLY A 44 11.29 -9.94 5.68
CA GLY A 44 9.99 -9.63 6.30
C GLY A 44 8.88 -9.32 5.28
N GLN A 45 8.98 -9.83 4.06
CA GLN A 45 7.94 -9.72 3.07
C GLN A 45 6.77 -10.64 3.42
N LEU A 46 5.63 -10.06 3.77
CA LEU A 46 4.42 -10.83 3.99
C LEU A 46 3.87 -11.40 2.67
N SER A 47 3.39 -12.63 2.72
CA SER A 47 2.78 -13.34 1.60
C SER A 47 1.40 -13.86 1.98
N ILE A 48 0.56 -14.08 0.97
CA ILE A 48 -0.75 -14.72 1.15
C ILE A 48 -0.64 -16.17 1.61
N VAL A 49 0.54 -16.80 1.48
CA VAL A 49 0.79 -18.19 1.96
C VAL A 49 0.41 -18.35 3.43
N THR A 50 0.83 -17.42 4.28
CA THR A 50 0.58 -17.52 5.73
C THR A 50 -0.93 -17.53 6.05
N PRO A 51 -1.76 -16.58 5.59
CA PRO A 51 -3.21 -16.65 5.79
C PRO A 51 -3.86 -17.91 5.20
N LEU A 52 -3.42 -18.34 4.01
CA LEU A 52 -3.96 -19.58 3.41
C LEU A 52 -3.58 -20.82 4.21
N ALA A 53 -2.34 -20.89 4.71
CA ALA A 53 -1.90 -21.97 5.60
C ALA A 53 -2.67 -21.99 6.93
N VAL A 54 -2.98 -20.81 7.49
CA VAL A 54 -3.84 -20.70 8.69
C VAL A 54 -5.24 -21.23 8.40
N ILE A 55 -5.84 -20.85 7.27
CA ILE A 55 -7.18 -21.34 6.88
C ILE A 55 -7.17 -22.87 6.72
N ALA A 56 -6.16 -23.42 6.04
CA ALA A 56 -6.02 -24.86 5.87
C ALA A 56 -5.82 -25.59 7.20
N ALA A 57 -4.94 -25.09 8.07
CA ALA A 57 -4.71 -25.67 9.40
C ALA A 57 -5.96 -25.66 10.29
N LEU A 58 -6.72 -24.56 10.29
CA LEU A 58 -7.98 -24.46 11.04
C LEU A 58 -9.05 -25.43 10.53
N ARG A 59 -9.11 -25.65 9.21
CA ARG A 59 -10.01 -26.62 8.59
C ARG A 59 -9.68 -28.04 9.01
N ASP A 60 -8.40 -28.40 8.99
CA ASP A 60 -7.93 -29.76 9.22
C ASP A 60 -7.65 -30.06 10.71
N GLY A 61 -7.96 -29.13 11.62
CA GLY A 61 -7.69 -29.25 13.06
C GLY A 61 -6.19 -29.26 13.41
N GLY A 62 -5.36 -28.73 12.51
CA GLY A 62 -3.91 -28.71 12.62
C GLY A 62 -3.38 -27.66 13.61
N SER A 63 -2.11 -27.79 13.98
CA SER A 63 -1.42 -26.84 14.86
C SER A 63 -1.01 -25.57 14.12
N LEU A 64 -1.16 -24.41 14.77
CA LEU A 64 -0.66 -23.13 14.30
C LEU A 64 0.80 -22.86 14.72
N ALA A 65 1.53 -23.87 15.22
CA ALA A 65 2.90 -23.75 15.68
C ALA A 65 3.86 -23.24 14.59
N PHE A 66 3.54 -23.46 13.30
CA PHE A 66 4.33 -22.97 12.19
C PHE A 66 4.45 -21.42 12.16
N LEU A 67 3.51 -20.68 12.74
CA LEU A 67 3.57 -19.22 12.83
C LEU A 67 4.73 -18.71 13.69
N VAL A 68 5.20 -19.54 14.63
CA VAL A 68 6.26 -19.18 15.59
C VAL A 68 7.64 -19.51 15.04
N TYR A 69 7.74 -20.26 13.94
CA TYR A 69 9.03 -20.63 13.34
C TYR A 69 9.85 -19.45 12.84
N ASP A 70 9.15 -18.39 12.36
CA ASP A 70 9.79 -17.16 11.91
C ASP A 70 9.30 -15.99 12.77
N PRO A 71 9.99 -15.66 13.86
CA PRO A 71 9.58 -14.61 14.78
C PRO A 71 9.61 -13.22 14.11
N PHE A 72 10.46 -13.00 13.10
CA PHE A 72 10.48 -11.72 12.39
C PHE A 72 9.23 -11.52 11.55
N SER A 73 8.81 -12.51 10.74
CA SER A 73 7.55 -12.46 9.99
C SER A 73 6.35 -12.35 10.91
N LEU A 74 6.35 -13.04 12.06
CA LEU A 74 5.27 -12.92 13.05
C LEU A 74 5.17 -11.48 13.60
N MET A 75 6.29 -10.83 13.88
CA MET A 75 6.32 -9.42 14.30
C MET A 75 5.78 -8.49 13.20
N VAL A 76 6.15 -8.73 11.94
CA VAL A 76 5.64 -7.94 10.80
C VAL A 76 4.13 -8.17 10.61
N TRP A 77 3.64 -9.42 10.78
CA TRP A 77 2.21 -9.73 10.75
C TRP A 77 1.44 -9.05 11.89
N ALA A 78 1.95 -9.12 13.13
CA ALA A 78 1.34 -8.44 14.28
C ALA A 78 1.28 -6.93 14.04
N ALA A 79 2.36 -6.37 13.53
CA ALA A 79 2.48 -4.98 13.16
C ALA A 79 1.49 -4.58 12.07
N ALA A 80 1.38 -5.38 11.01
CA ALA A 80 0.39 -5.18 9.97
C ALA A 80 -1.03 -5.27 10.54
N GLY A 81 -1.30 -6.25 11.41
CA GLY A 81 -2.59 -6.43 12.07
C GLY A 81 -3.02 -5.23 12.90
N VAL A 82 -2.14 -4.74 13.78
CA VAL A 82 -2.38 -3.50 14.54
C VAL A 82 -2.52 -2.32 13.59
N GLY A 83 -1.67 -2.24 12.57
CA GLY A 83 -1.66 -1.17 11.60
C GLY A 83 -2.99 -1.02 10.85
N PHE A 84 -3.56 -2.12 10.33
CA PHE A 84 -4.81 -2.01 9.59
C PHE A 84 -6.04 -1.84 10.49
N LEU A 85 -6.01 -2.30 11.75
CA LEU A 85 -7.07 -2.02 12.72
C LEU A 85 -7.10 -0.54 13.13
N LEU A 86 -5.95 0.08 13.31
CA LEU A 86 -5.88 1.47 13.75
C LEU A 86 -5.97 2.46 12.59
N TRP A 87 -5.21 2.24 11.50
CA TRP A 87 -5.05 3.22 10.41
C TRP A 87 -5.57 2.74 9.06
N GLY A 88 -5.82 1.44 8.89
CA GLY A 88 -6.17 0.83 7.62
C GLY A 88 -4.95 0.28 6.86
N ARG A 89 -5.20 -0.35 5.70
CA ARG A 89 -4.18 -1.08 4.92
C ARG A 89 -2.94 -0.26 4.55
N GLY A 90 -3.11 1.06 4.48
CA GLY A 90 -2.10 1.96 3.92
C GLY A 90 -0.81 1.99 4.71
N LEU A 91 -0.85 1.77 6.02
CA LEU A 91 0.36 1.74 6.85
C LEU A 91 1.30 0.62 6.40
N PHE A 92 0.78 -0.59 6.17
CA PHE A 92 1.60 -1.69 5.66
C PHE A 92 1.89 -1.54 4.16
N CYS A 93 0.86 -1.49 3.32
CA CYS A 93 1.03 -1.48 1.86
C CYS A 93 1.72 -0.23 1.30
N GLY A 94 1.64 0.89 2.01
CA GLY A 94 2.22 2.16 1.60
C GLY A 94 3.61 2.45 2.15
N TRP A 95 3.99 1.79 3.27
CA TRP A 95 5.20 2.15 4.01
C TRP A 95 6.09 0.96 4.38
N LEU A 96 5.51 -0.20 4.74
CA LEU A 96 6.25 -1.34 5.29
C LEU A 96 6.43 -2.49 4.30
N CYS A 97 5.62 -2.58 3.26
CA CYS A 97 5.73 -3.65 2.27
C CYS A 97 6.95 -3.44 1.36
N PRO A 98 7.98 -4.32 1.40
CA PRO A 98 9.18 -4.19 0.58
C PRO A 98 8.90 -4.17 -0.92
N PHE A 99 8.01 -5.05 -1.40
CA PHE A 99 7.64 -5.06 -2.81
C PHE A 99 6.85 -3.81 -3.21
N GLY A 100 6.01 -3.30 -2.30
CA GLY A 100 5.33 -2.00 -2.48
C GLY A 100 6.31 -0.84 -2.53
N ALA A 101 7.39 -0.88 -1.73
CA ALA A 101 8.48 0.09 -1.76
C ALA A 101 9.26 0.01 -3.09
N LEU A 102 9.59 -1.20 -3.55
CA LEU A 102 10.26 -1.43 -4.84
C LEU A 102 9.48 -0.81 -6.00
N GLN A 103 8.17 -1.03 -6.07
CA GLN A 103 7.31 -0.44 -7.11
C GLN A 103 7.25 1.10 -7.02
N ASP A 104 7.20 1.67 -5.81
CA ASP A 104 7.19 3.13 -5.61
C ASP A 104 8.52 3.76 -6.06
N LEU A 105 9.65 3.11 -5.74
CA LEU A 105 10.98 3.55 -6.15
C LEU A 105 11.16 3.42 -7.68
N ALA A 106 10.67 2.34 -8.29
CA ALA A 106 10.68 2.15 -9.74
C ALA A 106 9.88 3.25 -10.46
N ASP A 107 8.68 3.59 -9.96
CA ASP A 107 7.88 4.71 -10.50
C ASP A 107 8.59 6.06 -10.35
N ARG A 108 9.26 6.31 -9.21
CA ARG A 108 10.05 7.53 -9.02
C ARG A 108 11.20 7.63 -10.02
N LEU A 109 11.88 6.51 -10.27
CA LEU A 109 12.94 6.43 -11.28
C LEU A 109 12.36 6.70 -12.68
N ALA A 110 11.25 6.06 -13.03
CA ALA A 110 10.57 6.25 -14.31
C ALA A 110 10.21 7.72 -14.56
N ARG A 111 9.69 8.41 -13.54
CA ARG A 111 9.38 9.85 -13.64
C ARG A 111 10.63 10.72 -13.80
N ARG A 112 11.75 10.37 -13.17
CA ARG A 112 13.02 11.05 -13.38
C ARG A 112 13.54 10.85 -14.81
N LEU A 113 13.34 9.66 -15.36
CA LEU A 113 13.67 9.31 -16.75
C LEU A 113 12.62 9.83 -17.75
N LYS A 114 11.58 10.54 -17.27
CA LYS A 114 10.48 11.09 -18.09
C LYS A 114 9.75 10.03 -18.92
N LEU A 115 9.65 8.80 -18.41
CA LEU A 115 8.90 7.73 -19.06
C LEU A 115 7.39 8.05 -19.05
N PRO A 116 6.64 7.65 -20.11
CA PRO A 116 5.22 7.88 -20.20
C PRO A 116 4.50 7.18 -19.05
N GLN A 117 3.54 7.88 -18.43
CA GLN A 117 2.71 7.32 -17.36
C GLN A 117 1.33 7.01 -17.92
N LEU A 118 0.96 5.74 -17.87
CA LEU A 118 -0.36 5.26 -18.28
C LEU A 118 -1.27 5.20 -17.05
N GLU A 119 -2.23 6.09 -17.00
CA GLU A 119 -3.28 6.06 -15.98
C GLU A 119 -4.57 5.54 -16.61
N PRO A 120 -5.09 4.38 -16.15
CA PRO A 120 -6.36 3.87 -16.64
C PRO A 120 -7.49 4.86 -16.39
N SER A 121 -8.46 4.91 -17.32
CA SER A 121 -9.64 5.73 -17.10
C SER A 121 -10.36 5.34 -15.80
N PRO A 122 -11.10 6.24 -15.14
CA PRO A 122 -11.74 5.97 -13.85
C PRO A 122 -12.70 4.77 -13.86
N VAL A 123 -13.24 4.42 -15.03
CA VAL A 123 -14.11 3.25 -15.20
C VAL A 123 -13.29 1.96 -15.19
N TRP A 124 -12.20 1.94 -15.97
CA TRP A 124 -11.30 0.80 -16.03
C TRP A 124 -10.54 0.59 -14.71
N ASP A 125 -10.11 1.67 -14.07
CA ASP A 125 -9.48 1.62 -12.75
C ASP A 125 -10.36 0.90 -11.72
N ARG A 126 -11.65 1.24 -11.65
CA ARG A 126 -12.61 0.57 -10.75
C ARG A 126 -12.82 -0.90 -11.08
N ARG A 127 -12.84 -1.27 -12.37
CA ARG A 127 -12.98 -2.67 -12.80
C ARG A 127 -11.73 -3.48 -12.46
N LEU A 128 -10.55 -2.95 -12.77
CA LEU A 128 -9.27 -3.59 -12.49
C LEU A 128 -9.02 -3.80 -10.99
N LYS A 129 -9.44 -2.86 -10.14
CA LYS A 129 -9.34 -3.00 -8.68
C LYS A 129 -10.13 -4.19 -8.12
N ARG A 130 -11.14 -4.68 -8.83
CA ARG A 130 -11.90 -5.88 -8.43
C ARG A 130 -11.14 -7.16 -8.67
N VAL A 131 -10.20 -7.19 -9.62
CA VAL A 131 -9.42 -8.38 -9.98
C VAL A 131 -8.67 -8.94 -8.77
N LYS A 132 -8.07 -8.10 -7.93
CA LYS A 132 -7.39 -8.56 -6.70
C LYS A 132 -8.28 -9.38 -5.77
N TYR A 133 -9.58 -9.05 -5.68
CA TYR A 133 -10.53 -9.80 -4.85
C TYR A 133 -10.92 -11.13 -5.50
N LEU A 134 -11.01 -11.17 -6.84
CA LEU A 134 -11.21 -12.42 -7.58
C LEU A 134 -10.01 -13.35 -7.44
N VAL A 135 -8.79 -12.82 -7.53
CA VAL A 135 -7.56 -13.58 -7.30
C VAL A 135 -7.54 -14.12 -5.86
N LEU A 136 -7.84 -13.29 -4.86
CA LEU A 136 -7.92 -13.73 -3.46
C LEU A 136 -8.96 -14.85 -3.28
N ALA A 137 -10.16 -14.68 -3.84
CA ALA A 137 -11.22 -15.69 -3.75
C ALA A 137 -10.81 -17.01 -4.40
N ALA A 138 -10.17 -16.97 -5.57
CA ALA A 138 -9.65 -18.15 -6.26
C ALA A 138 -8.56 -18.85 -5.43
N LEU A 139 -7.66 -18.11 -4.80
CA LEU A 139 -6.61 -18.66 -3.93
C LEU A 139 -7.18 -19.31 -2.68
N VAL A 140 -8.17 -18.68 -2.04
CA VAL A 140 -8.85 -19.25 -0.86
C VAL A 140 -9.60 -20.53 -1.24
N ALA A 141 -10.34 -20.52 -2.37
CA ALA A 141 -11.01 -21.69 -2.87
C ALA A 141 -10.00 -22.83 -3.20
N GLY A 142 -8.89 -22.50 -3.84
CA GLY A 142 -7.79 -23.44 -4.12
C GLY A 142 -7.19 -24.04 -2.85
N ALA A 143 -6.91 -23.23 -1.84
CA ALA A 143 -6.39 -23.70 -0.55
C ALA A 143 -7.38 -24.60 0.20
N LEU A 144 -8.67 -24.36 0.06
CA LEU A 144 -9.72 -25.21 0.64
C LEU A 144 -9.88 -26.56 -0.09
N VAL A 145 -9.67 -26.60 -1.41
CA VAL A 145 -9.81 -27.82 -2.22
C VAL A 145 -8.51 -28.65 -2.21
N ARG A 146 -7.35 -27.97 -2.35
CA ARG A 146 -6.03 -28.59 -2.47
C ARG A 146 -5.01 -27.88 -1.57
N PRO A 147 -5.03 -28.11 -0.26
CA PRO A 147 -4.12 -27.45 0.68
C PRO A 147 -2.64 -27.77 0.41
N ALA A 148 -2.33 -28.92 -0.19
CA ALA A 148 -0.96 -29.28 -0.58
C ALA A 148 -0.35 -28.32 -1.64
N ASP A 149 -1.18 -27.70 -2.47
CA ASP A 149 -0.74 -26.86 -3.60
C ASP A 149 -0.67 -25.36 -3.25
N ILE A 150 -0.82 -24.97 -1.98
CA ILE A 150 -0.81 -23.56 -1.53
C ILE A 150 0.43 -22.81 -2.03
N HIS A 151 1.61 -23.45 -2.00
CA HIS A 151 2.85 -22.84 -2.46
C HIS A 151 2.85 -22.58 -3.97
N THR A 152 2.22 -23.46 -4.75
CA THR A 152 2.08 -23.28 -6.20
C THR A 152 1.09 -22.15 -6.51
N PHE A 153 -0.01 -22.09 -5.79
CA PHE A 153 -0.99 -21.00 -5.96
C PHE A 153 -0.41 -19.63 -5.56
N ALA A 154 0.48 -19.59 -4.58
CA ALA A 154 1.13 -18.36 -4.14
C ALA A 154 2.18 -17.81 -5.13
N GLU A 155 2.55 -18.56 -6.17
CA GLU A 155 3.45 -18.06 -7.23
C GLU A 155 2.83 -16.90 -8.05
N VAL A 156 1.55 -16.63 -7.89
CA VAL A 156 0.92 -15.39 -8.38
C VAL A 156 1.55 -14.15 -7.74
N GLU A 157 2.16 -14.28 -6.54
CA GLU A 157 2.86 -13.19 -5.87
C GLU A 157 4.34 -13.16 -6.30
N PRO A 158 4.82 -12.09 -6.96
CA PRO A 158 6.21 -11.97 -7.36
C PRO A 158 7.16 -11.69 -6.18
N PHE A 159 6.66 -11.69 -4.95
CA PHE A 159 7.38 -11.29 -3.75
C PHE A 159 8.56 -12.21 -3.45
N LYS A 160 8.33 -13.53 -3.50
CA LYS A 160 9.36 -14.53 -3.30
C LYS A 160 10.51 -14.32 -4.29
N THR A 161 10.18 -14.15 -5.57
CA THR A 161 11.18 -13.95 -6.62
C THR A 161 11.91 -12.61 -6.47
N ALA A 162 11.21 -11.53 -6.19
CA ALA A 162 11.81 -10.19 -6.14
C ALA A 162 12.58 -9.92 -4.84
N ILE A 163 12.07 -10.40 -3.69
CA ILE A 163 12.61 -10.05 -2.37
C ILE A 163 13.43 -11.19 -1.78
N THR A 164 12.88 -12.43 -1.77
CA THR A 164 13.54 -13.55 -1.11
C THR A 164 14.69 -14.11 -1.94
N THR A 165 14.51 -14.29 -3.24
CA THR A 165 15.54 -14.89 -4.11
C THR A 165 16.30 -13.86 -4.96
N TYR A 166 16.09 -12.56 -4.75
CA TYR A 166 16.82 -11.47 -5.46
C TYR A 166 16.78 -11.60 -6.98
N PHE A 167 15.68 -12.11 -7.56
CA PHE A 167 15.52 -12.49 -8.97
C PHE A 167 16.44 -13.65 -9.43
N LEU A 168 17.16 -14.30 -8.53
CA LEU A 168 18.01 -15.47 -8.80
C LEU A 168 17.16 -16.74 -8.74
N ARG A 169 16.32 -16.93 -9.76
CA ARG A 169 15.40 -18.04 -9.90
C ARG A 169 15.20 -18.37 -11.38
N ASP A 170 14.53 -19.49 -11.67
CA ASP A 170 14.20 -19.90 -13.05
C ASP A 170 13.60 -18.74 -13.83
N TRP A 171 14.03 -18.59 -15.07
CA TRP A 171 13.75 -17.43 -15.91
C TRP A 171 12.27 -17.04 -16.04
N PRO A 172 11.26 -17.96 -16.05
CA PRO A 172 9.85 -17.56 -16.14
C PRO A 172 9.41 -16.74 -14.93
N TYR A 173 9.83 -17.14 -13.72
CA TYR A 173 9.47 -16.42 -12.48
C TYR A 173 10.20 -15.08 -12.37
N ALA A 174 11.47 -15.05 -12.78
CA ALA A 174 12.25 -13.82 -12.83
C ALA A 174 11.65 -12.83 -13.82
N LEU A 175 11.29 -13.28 -15.02
CA LEU A 175 10.64 -12.46 -16.04
C LEU A 175 9.27 -11.93 -15.56
N TYR A 176 8.47 -12.78 -14.90
CA TYR A 176 7.19 -12.38 -14.32
C TYR A 176 7.36 -11.26 -13.26
N ALA A 177 8.30 -11.44 -12.35
CA ALA A 177 8.56 -10.44 -11.29
C ALA A 177 9.13 -9.14 -11.89
N LEU A 178 10.09 -9.23 -12.83
CA LEU A 178 10.62 -8.06 -13.54
C LEU A 178 9.54 -7.36 -14.37
N GLY A 179 8.65 -8.12 -14.99
CA GLY A 179 7.52 -7.59 -15.74
C GLY A 179 6.61 -6.71 -14.87
N TRP A 180 6.31 -7.14 -13.64
CA TRP A 180 5.52 -6.34 -12.69
C TRP A 180 6.26 -5.11 -12.19
N VAL A 181 7.57 -5.19 -11.96
CA VAL A 181 8.39 -4.03 -11.61
C VAL A 181 8.45 -3.07 -12.79
N GLY A 182 8.68 -3.55 -14.02
CA GLY A 182 8.68 -2.76 -15.24
C GLY A 182 7.32 -2.10 -15.52
N LEU A 183 6.23 -2.86 -15.36
CA LEU A 183 4.87 -2.30 -15.46
C LEU A 183 4.63 -1.18 -14.44
N SER A 184 5.23 -1.28 -13.25
CA SER A 184 5.12 -0.24 -12.21
C SER A 184 5.86 1.04 -12.56
N MET A 185 6.78 1.03 -13.53
CA MET A 185 7.41 2.22 -14.10
C MET A 185 6.46 3.01 -15.00
N VAL A 186 5.45 2.34 -15.55
CA VAL A 186 4.48 2.96 -16.49
C VAL A 186 3.12 3.15 -15.82
N THR A 187 2.67 2.16 -15.03
CA THR A 187 1.40 2.21 -14.27
C THR A 187 1.69 2.13 -12.79
N PHE A 188 1.43 3.22 -12.07
CA PHE A 188 1.77 3.34 -10.66
C PHE A 188 1.25 2.19 -9.80
N LYS A 189 2.19 1.43 -9.21
CA LYS A 189 1.91 0.28 -8.34
C LYS A 189 0.91 -0.72 -8.94
N GLY A 190 1.06 -1.04 -10.23
CA GLY A 190 0.11 -1.86 -10.98
C GLY A 190 -0.23 -3.19 -10.32
N PHE A 191 0.78 -3.95 -9.84
CA PHE A 191 0.53 -5.20 -9.12
C PHE A 191 -0.24 -4.99 -7.81
N CYS A 192 0.27 -4.12 -6.92
CA CYS A 192 -0.34 -3.88 -5.61
C CYS A 192 -1.75 -3.31 -5.68
N ARG A 193 -2.08 -2.60 -6.76
CA ARG A 193 -3.35 -1.94 -6.97
C ARG A 193 -4.41 -2.88 -7.53
N TYR A 194 -4.03 -3.79 -8.44
CA TYR A 194 -4.97 -4.54 -9.24
C TYR A 194 -4.96 -6.05 -9.03
N VAL A 195 -3.82 -6.65 -8.68
CA VAL A 195 -3.66 -8.11 -8.69
C VAL A 195 -3.33 -8.69 -7.32
N CYS A 196 -2.63 -7.95 -6.45
CA CYS A 196 -2.10 -8.44 -5.19
C CYS A 196 -3.17 -9.03 -4.27
N PRO A 197 -3.20 -10.36 -4.02
CA PRO A 197 -4.19 -11.00 -3.15
C PRO A 197 -3.99 -10.60 -1.68
N LEU A 198 -2.74 -10.48 -1.22
CA LEU A 198 -2.44 -9.94 0.10
C LEU A 198 -2.98 -8.50 0.23
N GLY A 199 -2.84 -7.68 -0.83
CA GLY A 199 -3.41 -6.34 -0.89
C GLY A 199 -4.94 -6.32 -0.80
N ALA A 200 -5.63 -7.33 -1.35
CA ALA A 200 -7.07 -7.51 -1.20
C ALA A 200 -7.45 -7.89 0.24
N LEU A 201 -6.74 -8.83 0.85
CA LEU A 201 -6.93 -9.23 2.26
C LEU A 201 -6.76 -8.02 3.20
N MET A 202 -5.67 -7.26 3.02
CA MET A 202 -5.41 -6.04 3.78
C MET A 202 -6.46 -4.95 3.55
N ALA A 203 -7.06 -4.87 2.35
CA ALA A 203 -8.15 -3.95 2.07
C ALA A 203 -9.41 -4.31 2.85
N ILE A 204 -9.77 -5.60 2.89
CA ILE A 204 -10.89 -6.12 3.68
C ILE A 204 -10.66 -5.84 5.17
N GLY A 205 -9.46 -6.19 5.71
CA GLY A 205 -9.08 -5.88 7.08
C GLY A 205 -9.12 -4.38 7.40
N GLY A 206 -8.69 -3.55 6.45
CA GLY A 206 -8.71 -2.09 6.58
C GLY A 206 -10.11 -1.47 6.63
N MET A 207 -11.16 -2.19 6.21
CA MET A 207 -12.55 -1.75 6.42
C MET A 207 -12.95 -1.76 7.89
N LEU A 208 -12.32 -2.63 8.70
CA LEU A 208 -12.53 -2.75 10.16
C LEU A 208 -11.80 -1.67 10.97
N ARG A 209 -11.11 -0.75 10.34
CA ARG A 209 -10.33 0.29 11.01
C ARG A 209 -11.13 1.10 12.02
N LEU A 210 -10.46 1.45 13.11
CA LEU A 210 -11.06 2.22 14.20
C LEU A 210 -10.91 3.74 14.00
N ARG A 211 -9.89 4.20 13.27
CA ARG A 211 -9.57 5.63 13.13
C ARG A 211 -9.68 6.13 11.68
N ARG A 212 -10.32 7.32 11.54
CA ARG A 212 -10.32 8.13 10.31
C ARG A 212 -9.41 9.33 10.54
N TRP A 213 -8.12 9.15 10.35
CA TRP A 213 -7.12 10.12 10.78
C TRP A 213 -6.69 11.14 9.70
N ILE A 214 -6.91 10.83 8.42
CA ILE A 214 -6.54 11.75 7.33
C ILE A 214 -7.50 12.94 7.35
N PRO A 215 -6.98 14.19 7.57
CA PRO A 215 -7.82 15.36 7.75
C PRO A 215 -8.56 15.75 6.48
N ARG A 216 -9.78 16.25 6.63
CA ARG A 216 -10.62 16.82 5.59
C ARG A 216 -11.30 18.08 6.08
N ARG A 217 -11.50 19.05 5.17
CA ARG A 217 -12.28 20.28 5.40
C ARG A 217 -13.67 20.08 4.84
N ASP A 218 -14.66 20.83 5.29
CA ASP A 218 -16.03 20.78 4.79
C ASP A 218 -16.12 21.08 3.28
N ALA A 219 -15.22 21.93 2.77
CA ALA A 219 -15.13 22.23 1.34
C ALA A 219 -14.48 21.11 0.51
N CYS A 220 -13.93 20.03 1.13
CA CYS A 220 -13.38 18.90 0.38
C CYS A 220 -14.52 18.06 -0.19
N GLY A 221 -14.54 17.90 -1.52
CA GLY A 221 -15.59 17.18 -2.24
C GLY A 221 -16.57 18.13 -2.92
N SER A 222 -16.97 19.20 -2.26
CA SER A 222 -17.80 20.26 -2.86
C SER A 222 -17.50 21.59 -2.17
N PRO A 223 -16.96 22.59 -2.89
CA PRO A 223 -16.64 22.58 -4.30
C PRO A 223 -15.22 22.06 -4.66
N CYS A 224 -14.33 21.80 -3.67
CA CYS A 224 -12.93 21.52 -3.92
C CYS A 224 -12.68 20.03 -4.24
N GLN A 225 -12.17 19.74 -5.44
CA GLN A 225 -11.82 18.38 -5.90
C GLN A 225 -10.31 18.16 -6.10
N LEU A 226 -9.44 19.09 -5.68
CA LEU A 226 -8.01 19.06 -5.99
C LEU A 226 -7.33 17.77 -5.54
N CYS A 227 -7.50 17.40 -4.26
CA CYS A 227 -6.88 16.19 -3.71
C CYS A 227 -7.39 14.91 -4.39
N ARG A 228 -8.66 14.89 -4.84
CA ARG A 228 -9.22 13.76 -5.59
C ARG A 228 -8.55 13.60 -6.94
N VAL A 229 -8.40 14.69 -7.68
CA VAL A 229 -7.77 14.67 -9.02
C VAL A 229 -6.29 14.27 -8.91
N ARG A 230 -5.60 14.71 -7.86
CA ARG A 230 -4.19 14.38 -7.62
C ARG A 230 -3.97 13.02 -6.97
N CYS A 231 -5.02 12.34 -6.52
CA CYS A 231 -4.89 11.03 -5.87
C CYS A 231 -4.60 9.93 -6.89
N ARG A 232 -3.35 9.55 -7.02
CA ARG A 232 -2.89 8.50 -7.96
C ARG A 232 -3.51 7.12 -7.71
N TYR A 233 -4.01 6.86 -6.50
CA TYR A 233 -4.71 5.63 -6.15
C TYR A 233 -6.21 5.68 -6.46
N GLY A 234 -6.76 6.85 -6.76
CA GLY A 234 -8.19 7.03 -6.94
C GLY A 234 -9.00 6.63 -5.70
N ALA A 235 -8.41 6.88 -4.50
CA ALA A 235 -9.00 6.51 -3.22
C ALA A 235 -9.88 7.62 -2.61
N ILE A 236 -10.02 8.76 -3.28
CA ILE A 236 -10.84 9.88 -2.80
C ILE A 236 -12.10 9.97 -3.68
N GLU A 237 -13.25 9.89 -3.06
CA GLU A 237 -14.55 9.96 -3.72
C GLU A 237 -14.92 11.40 -4.11
N LYS A 238 -15.98 11.55 -4.91
CA LYS A 238 -16.52 12.87 -5.29
C LYS A 238 -16.99 13.68 -4.07
N THR A 239 -17.47 13.02 -3.05
CA THR A 239 -17.89 13.59 -1.76
C THR A 239 -16.72 14.14 -0.91
N GLY A 240 -15.47 13.86 -1.31
CA GLY A 240 -14.28 14.20 -0.52
C GLY A 240 -13.91 13.11 0.51
N THR A 241 -14.72 12.09 0.67
CA THR A 241 -14.44 10.96 1.57
C THR A 241 -13.30 10.10 1.04
N ILE A 242 -12.57 9.47 1.96
CA ILE A 242 -11.44 8.59 1.62
C ILE A 242 -11.88 7.13 1.75
N GLY A 243 -11.81 6.39 0.63
CA GLY A 243 -11.91 4.94 0.62
C GLY A 243 -10.61 4.33 1.14
N TYR A 244 -10.60 3.92 2.40
CA TYR A 244 -9.39 3.37 3.03
C TYR A 244 -9.05 1.96 2.55
N ASP A 245 -9.97 1.28 1.92
CA ASP A 245 -9.77 0.04 1.17
C ASP A 245 -8.82 0.22 -0.03
N GLU A 246 -8.81 1.42 -0.63
CA GLU A 246 -7.92 1.77 -1.74
C GLU A 246 -6.80 2.75 -1.35
N CYS A 247 -6.86 3.36 -0.17
CA CYS A 247 -5.88 4.33 0.28
C CYS A 247 -4.58 3.67 0.77
N PHE A 248 -3.45 4.02 0.14
CA PHE A 248 -2.11 3.58 0.55
C PHE A 248 -1.42 4.57 1.50
N GLN A 249 -2.15 5.57 1.99
CA GLN A 249 -1.62 6.58 2.92
C GLN A 249 -0.29 7.20 2.46
N CYS A 250 -0.23 7.58 1.19
CA CYS A 250 0.95 8.25 0.63
C CYS A 250 1.16 9.67 1.18
N LEU A 251 0.16 10.23 1.83
CA LEU A 251 0.10 11.54 2.48
C LEU A 251 0.13 12.75 1.53
N ASP A 252 0.17 12.56 0.21
CA ASP A 252 0.16 13.66 -0.74
C ASP A 252 -1.05 14.60 -0.53
N CYS A 253 -2.22 14.02 -0.20
CA CYS A 253 -3.40 14.82 0.11
C CYS A 253 -3.31 15.55 1.46
N VAL A 254 -2.53 15.04 2.43
CA VAL A 254 -2.28 15.71 3.72
C VAL A 254 -1.34 16.89 3.49
N THR A 255 -0.26 16.68 2.74
CA THR A 255 0.66 17.75 2.35
C THR A 255 -0.06 18.90 1.65
N ILE A 256 -0.96 18.59 0.70
CA ILE A 256 -1.77 19.61 0.01
C ILE A 256 -2.75 20.28 0.98
N HIS A 257 -3.37 19.52 1.89
CA HIS A 257 -4.33 20.03 2.86
C HIS A 257 -3.71 21.06 3.79
N ASP A 258 -2.47 20.86 4.21
CA ASP A 258 -1.80 21.71 5.21
C ASP A 258 -1.00 22.86 4.58
N ASP A 259 -0.79 22.84 3.25
CA ASP A 259 -0.09 23.89 2.53
C ASP A 259 -1.05 25.04 2.13
N PRO A 260 -0.89 26.25 2.73
CA PRO A 260 -1.73 27.39 2.40
C PRO A 260 -1.56 27.88 0.95
N ARG A 261 -0.50 27.47 0.25
CA ARG A 261 -0.25 27.83 -1.15
C ARG A 261 -0.91 26.85 -2.13
N GLN A 262 -1.28 25.67 -1.69
CA GLN A 262 -1.86 24.62 -2.54
C GLN A 262 -3.33 24.34 -2.21
N CYS A 263 -3.73 24.39 -0.93
CA CYS A 263 -5.08 24.12 -0.50
C CYS A 263 -6.04 25.23 -0.94
N VAL A 264 -6.89 24.95 -1.93
CA VAL A 264 -7.84 25.93 -2.48
C VAL A 264 -8.72 26.60 -1.42
N PRO A 265 -9.31 25.88 -0.45
CA PRO A 265 -10.06 26.50 0.65
C PRO A 265 -9.24 27.52 1.48
N LEU A 266 -7.97 27.24 1.74
CA LEU A 266 -7.08 28.16 2.48
C LEU A 266 -6.75 29.40 1.64
N ILE A 267 -6.43 29.20 0.35
CA ILE A 267 -6.19 30.33 -0.57
C ILE A 267 -7.38 31.27 -0.64
N LEU A 268 -8.61 30.72 -0.73
CA LEU A 268 -9.83 31.50 -0.79
C LEU A 268 -10.12 32.20 0.55
N ALA A 269 -9.83 31.56 1.67
CA ALA A 269 -9.98 32.16 3.00
C ALA A 269 -9.02 33.36 3.17
N ALA A 270 -7.75 33.20 2.79
CA ALA A 270 -6.76 34.27 2.84
C ALA A 270 -7.19 35.48 1.99
N ARG A 271 -7.61 35.26 0.74
CA ARG A 271 -8.10 36.33 -0.14
C ARG A 271 -9.35 37.05 0.41
N ARG A 272 -10.24 36.34 1.10
CA ARG A 272 -11.41 36.97 1.75
C ARG A 272 -10.99 37.85 2.93
N GLN A 273 -9.97 37.47 3.68
CA GLN A 273 -9.43 38.27 4.78
C GLN A 273 -8.75 39.54 4.25
N GLU A 274 -7.95 39.44 3.20
CA GLU A 274 -7.32 40.59 2.55
C GLU A 274 -8.36 41.60 2.05
N ARG A 275 -9.46 41.14 1.41
CA ARG A 275 -10.54 42.00 0.94
C ARG A 275 -11.37 42.66 2.06
N LYS A 276 -11.33 42.12 3.26
CA LYS A 276 -12.03 42.73 4.42
C LYS A 276 -11.15 43.76 5.15
N ALA A 277 -9.83 43.68 4.94
CA ALA A 277 -8.85 44.56 5.56
C ALA A 277 -8.51 45.79 4.67
N ALA A 278 -8.83 45.70 3.36
CA ALA A 278 -8.76 46.82 2.40
C ALA A 278 -10.09 47.58 2.32
#